data_0d1405e5b80ac95ab37e1998d292e8ee
#
_entry.id   0d1405e5b80ac95ab37e1998d292e8ee
#
_cell.length_a   1.000
_cell.length_b   1.000
_cell.length_c   1.000
_cell.angle_alpha   90.00
_cell.angle_beta   90.00
_cell.angle_gamma   90.00
#
_symmetry.space_group_name_H-M   'P 1'
#
loop_
_entity.id
_entity.type
_entity.pdbx_description
1 polymer ?
#
loop_
_entity_poly.entity_id
_entity_poly.type
_entity_poly.pdbx_seq_one_letter_code
_entity_poly.pdbx_strand_id
1 'polypeptide(L)'
;MSFSENILYVIETEQLRGRTEERIRMLAEQLPGIPENADLTVARTEKGKPYFRFLKEHLHVSVTHSGRYWMCLFSPCPVWLDLQIHTEKNHPERIARRFFHPEEVEYLSGREEEAFFSLWTAKESYVKYTGTGIAGQLNTFSVIQNGTIKTEIEGIPLRFLEEFPQYTCCVSGGADGPIRIIRTRDTI
;
A
#
# COMPACT_ATOMS: atom_id res chain seq x y z
N MET A 1 -9.94 23.59 0.00
CA MET A 1 -9.39 22.47 0.78
C MET A 1 -7.92 22.33 0.39
N SER A 2 -6.99 22.37 1.33
CA SER A 2 -5.56 22.42 1.03
C SER A 2 -4.78 21.25 1.68
N PHE A 3 -5.37 20.04 1.65
CA PHE A 3 -4.62 18.86 2.03
C PHE A 3 -3.54 18.61 0.95
N SER A 4 -2.27 18.58 1.34
CA SER A 4 -1.14 18.58 0.40
C SER A 4 -0.03 17.60 0.77
N GLU A 5 -0.24 16.76 1.78
CA GLU A 5 0.78 15.87 2.31
C GLU A 5 0.39 14.38 2.11
N ASN A 6 1.40 13.51 2.08
CA ASN A 6 1.17 12.08 2.27
C ASN A 6 1.32 11.77 3.76
N ILE A 7 0.25 11.26 4.39
CA ILE A 7 0.26 10.92 5.82
C ILE A 7 -0.11 9.45 5.99
N LEU A 8 0.81 8.69 6.55
CA LEU A 8 0.64 7.29 6.89
C LEU A 8 0.41 7.12 8.39
N TYR A 9 -0.78 6.69 8.77
CA TYR A 9 -1.06 6.23 10.11
C TYR A 9 -0.76 4.74 10.25
N VAL A 10 -0.06 4.39 11.32
CA VAL A 10 0.31 3.01 11.67
C VAL A 10 -0.29 2.67 13.02
N ILE A 11 -1.15 1.67 13.03
CA ILE A 11 -1.79 1.14 14.24
C ILE A 11 -1.28 -0.27 14.48
N GLU A 12 -0.71 -0.51 15.65
CA GLU A 12 -0.40 -1.85 16.11
C GLU A 12 -1.62 -2.42 16.83
N THR A 13 -2.19 -3.50 16.31
CA THR A 13 -3.44 -4.08 16.82
C THR A 13 -3.55 -5.57 16.51
N GLU A 14 -4.22 -6.30 17.39
CA GLU A 14 -4.63 -7.68 17.12
C GLU A 14 -5.92 -7.76 16.27
N GLN A 15 -6.67 -6.67 16.19
CA GLN A 15 -7.90 -6.54 15.42
C GLN A 15 -7.65 -5.97 14.02
N LEU A 16 -7.04 -6.76 13.14
CA LEU A 16 -6.73 -6.32 11.78
C LEU A 16 -7.96 -6.15 10.89
N ARG A 17 -9.05 -6.85 11.18
CA ARG A 17 -10.29 -6.83 10.40
C ARG A 17 -11.43 -6.18 11.19
N GLY A 18 -12.41 -5.67 10.46
CA GLY A 18 -13.50 -4.89 11.04
C GLY A 18 -13.10 -3.43 11.29
N ARG A 19 -14.08 -2.61 11.61
CA ARG A 19 -13.93 -1.19 11.96
C ARG A 19 -13.09 -0.33 10.99
N THR A 20 -12.78 -0.82 9.79
CA THR A 20 -11.94 -0.13 8.81
C THR A 20 -12.48 1.26 8.47
N GLU A 21 -13.77 1.38 8.23
CA GLU A 21 -14.39 2.65 7.86
C GLU A 21 -14.43 3.63 9.03
N GLU A 22 -14.66 3.14 10.23
CA GLU A 22 -14.62 3.92 11.47
C GLU A 22 -13.20 4.45 11.72
N ARG A 23 -12.18 3.60 11.62
CA ARG A 23 -10.76 4.01 11.73
C ARG A 23 -10.39 5.05 10.68
N ILE A 24 -10.74 4.82 9.40
CA ILE A 24 -10.48 5.79 8.33
C ILE A 24 -11.08 7.15 8.67
N ARG A 25 -12.33 7.20 9.11
CA ARG A 25 -13.02 8.45 9.44
C ARG A 25 -12.33 9.16 10.60
N MET A 26 -12.09 8.49 11.72
CA MET A 26 -11.45 9.06 12.90
C MET A 26 -10.04 9.61 12.58
N LEU A 27 -9.27 8.92 11.75
CA LEU A 27 -7.97 9.39 11.32
C LEU A 27 -8.07 10.59 10.36
N ALA A 28 -9.07 10.59 9.50
CA ALA A 28 -9.29 11.69 8.57
C ALA A 28 -9.70 13.00 9.29
N GLU A 29 -10.42 12.91 10.40
CA GLU A 29 -10.76 14.06 11.26
C GLU A 29 -9.51 14.77 11.84
N GLN A 30 -8.39 14.06 11.93
CA GLN A 30 -7.11 14.58 12.45
C GLN A 30 -6.20 15.17 11.36
N LEU A 31 -6.59 15.05 10.08
CA LEU A 31 -5.76 15.53 8.97
C LEU A 31 -5.75 17.05 8.90
N PRO A 32 -4.59 17.67 8.66
CA PRO A 32 -4.51 19.11 8.46
C PRO A 32 -5.30 19.54 7.22
N GLY A 33 -6.03 20.65 7.33
CA GLY A 33 -6.78 21.24 6.22
C GLY A 33 -8.11 20.55 5.89
N ILE A 34 -8.51 19.53 6.65
CA ILE A 34 -9.87 18.98 6.60
C ILE A 34 -10.77 19.86 7.49
N PRO A 35 -11.87 20.44 6.97
CA PRO A 35 -12.82 21.21 7.77
C PRO A 35 -13.48 20.35 8.85
N GLU A 36 -13.73 20.91 10.04
CA GLU A 36 -14.41 20.21 11.13
C GLU A 36 -15.81 19.70 10.77
N ASN A 37 -16.46 20.34 9.80
CA ASN A 37 -17.79 19.97 9.32
C ASN A 37 -17.74 19.20 7.96
N ALA A 38 -16.58 18.70 7.56
CA ALA A 38 -16.45 17.91 6.34
C ALA A 38 -17.27 16.61 6.44
N ASP A 39 -17.98 16.28 5.36
CA ASP A 39 -18.62 14.97 5.27
C ASP A 39 -17.59 13.89 4.94
N LEU A 40 -17.18 13.16 5.96
CA LEU A 40 -16.23 12.06 5.91
C LEU A 40 -16.90 10.69 5.70
N THR A 41 -18.05 10.67 5.01
CA THR A 41 -18.71 9.41 4.65
C THR A 41 -17.82 8.57 3.76
N VAL A 42 -17.39 7.42 4.29
CA VAL A 42 -16.60 6.43 3.55
C VAL A 42 -17.52 5.55 2.73
N ALA A 43 -17.21 5.39 1.45
CA ALA A 43 -17.84 4.45 0.54
C ALA A 43 -16.78 3.49 -0.01
N ARG A 44 -17.19 2.47 -0.75
CA ARG A 44 -16.28 1.52 -1.41
C ARG A 44 -16.53 1.48 -2.90
N THR A 45 -15.46 1.36 -3.67
CA THR A 45 -15.55 1.02 -5.09
C THR A 45 -16.07 -0.41 -5.26
N GLU A 46 -16.45 -0.79 -6.48
CA GLU A 46 -16.81 -2.19 -6.81
C GLU A 46 -15.73 -3.20 -6.44
N LYS A 47 -14.46 -2.79 -6.46
CA LYS A 47 -13.28 -3.59 -6.07
C LYS A 47 -12.94 -3.50 -4.57
N GLY A 48 -13.82 -2.88 -3.76
CA GLY A 48 -13.69 -2.81 -2.31
C GLY A 48 -12.74 -1.73 -1.77
N LYS A 49 -12.12 -0.89 -2.63
CA LYS A 49 -11.29 0.22 -2.17
C LYS A 49 -12.14 1.27 -1.44
N PRO A 50 -11.75 1.68 -0.22
CA PRO A 50 -12.42 2.80 0.45
C PRO A 50 -12.11 4.13 -0.24
N TYR A 51 -13.09 5.03 -0.22
CA TYR A 51 -12.94 6.42 -0.66
C TYR A 51 -13.92 7.31 0.09
N PHE A 52 -13.62 8.61 0.19
CA PHE A 52 -14.57 9.59 0.73
C PHE A 52 -15.53 10.05 -0.35
N ARG A 53 -16.84 9.85 -0.12
CA ARG A 53 -17.87 10.11 -1.14
C ARG A 53 -17.85 11.55 -1.67
N PHE A 54 -17.62 12.52 -0.80
CA PHE A 54 -17.65 13.95 -1.12
C PHE A 54 -16.27 14.59 -1.28
N LEU A 55 -15.19 13.83 -1.02
CA LEU A 55 -13.80 14.33 -1.08
C LEU A 55 -12.91 13.53 -2.02
N LYS A 56 -13.47 12.68 -2.85
CA LYS A 56 -12.73 11.70 -3.69
C LYS A 56 -11.71 12.32 -4.65
N GLU A 57 -11.90 13.58 -5.03
CA GLU A 57 -10.99 14.30 -5.94
C GLU A 57 -9.84 15.02 -5.17
N HIS A 58 -9.90 15.06 -3.84
CA HIS A 58 -8.99 15.86 -3.02
C HIS A 58 -8.34 15.06 -1.89
N LEU A 59 -8.91 13.93 -1.53
CA LEU A 59 -8.43 13.08 -0.46
C LEU A 59 -8.55 11.61 -0.86
N HIS A 60 -7.41 11.02 -1.18
CA HIS A 60 -7.30 9.60 -1.49
C HIS A 60 -6.87 8.84 -0.24
N VAL A 61 -7.39 7.64 -0.11
CA VAL A 61 -7.09 6.76 1.02
C VAL A 61 -6.72 5.36 0.53
N SER A 62 -5.70 4.78 1.15
CA SER A 62 -5.35 3.38 0.97
C SER A 62 -5.12 2.72 2.31
N VAL A 63 -5.66 1.51 2.47
CA VAL A 63 -5.55 0.73 3.70
C VAL A 63 -4.93 -0.62 3.40
N THR A 64 -4.02 -1.04 4.27
CA THR A 64 -3.45 -2.38 4.26
C THR A 64 -3.29 -2.90 5.67
N HIS A 65 -3.14 -4.21 5.83
CA HIS A 65 -2.80 -4.83 7.11
C HIS A 65 -2.02 -6.11 6.90
N SER A 66 -1.04 -6.35 7.74
CA SER A 66 -0.26 -7.60 7.77
C SER A 66 0.35 -7.79 9.14
N GLY A 67 0.46 -9.05 9.61
CA GLY A 67 0.97 -9.35 10.94
C GLY A 67 0.21 -8.57 12.01
N ARG A 68 0.90 -7.68 12.74
CA ARG A 68 0.32 -6.85 13.81
C ARG A 68 -0.01 -5.42 13.40
N TYR A 69 0.25 -5.05 12.15
CA TYR A 69 0.03 -3.69 11.70
C TYR A 69 -1.22 -3.55 10.85
N TRP A 70 -2.03 -2.56 11.17
CA TRP A 70 -3.04 -1.97 10.31
C TRP A 70 -2.56 -0.56 9.93
N MET A 71 -2.58 -0.25 8.64
CA MET A 71 -2.04 0.99 8.12
C MET A 71 -3.04 1.70 7.22
N CYS A 72 -3.08 3.04 7.33
CA CYS A 72 -3.92 3.90 6.52
C CYS A 72 -3.11 5.08 5.98
N LEU A 73 -2.99 5.16 4.67
CA LEU A 73 -2.29 6.25 3.97
C LEU A 73 -3.31 7.19 3.34
N PHE A 74 -3.18 8.46 3.67
CA PHE A 74 -3.91 9.56 3.04
C PHE A 74 -2.98 10.35 2.11
N SER A 75 -3.50 10.74 0.94
CA SER A 75 -2.76 11.52 -0.06
C SER A 75 -3.70 12.45 -0.83
N PRO A 76 -3.26 13.63 -1.28
CA PRO A 76 -4.01 14.46 -2.20
C PRO A 76 -4.09 13.88 -3.63
N CYS A 77 -3.27 12.88 -3.94
CA CYS A 77 -3.22 12.21 -5.23
C CYS A 77 -3.59 10.73 -5.10
N PRO A 78 -4.01 10.07 -6.19
CA PRO A 78 -4.23 8.64 -6.19
C PRO A 78 -3.05 7.87 -5.62
N VAL A 79 -3.31 6.97 -4.67
CA VAL A 79 -2.28 6.26 -3.93
C VAL A 79 -2.73 4.86 -3.56
N TRP A 80 -1.77 3.93 -3.52
CA TRP A 80 -1.94 2.58 -2.99
C TRP A 80 -0.78 2.17 -2.10
N LEU A 81 -1.13 1.47 -1.05
CA LEU A 81 -0.22 0.96 -0.03
C LEU A 81 -0.36 -0.56 0.03
N ASP A 82 0.76 -1.26 0.07
CA ASP A 82 0.80 -2.67 0.44
C ASP A 82 1.82 -2.93 1.53
N LEU A 83 1.51 -3.88 2.42
CA LEU A 83 2.34 -4.31 3.53
C LEU A 83 2.35 -5.83 3.59
N GLN A 84 3.53 -6.42 3.68
CA GLN A 84 3.69 -7.85 3.81
C GLN A 84 4.67 -8.21 4.93
N ILE A 85 4.22 -9.02 5.89
CA ILE A 85 5.11 -9.62 6.89
C ILE A 85 5.94 -10.73 6.23
N HIS A 86 7.23 -10.80 6.57
CA HIS A 86 8.10 -11.90 6.16
C HIS A 86 7.76 -13.16 6.96
N THR A 87 7.27 -14.18 6.30
CA THR A 87 6.91 -15.45 6.94
C THR A 87 7.44 -16.64 6.13
N GLU A 88 8.06 -17.59 6.79
CA GLU A 88 8.62 -18.81 6.17
C GLU A 88 7.57 -19.73 5.51
N LYS A 89 6.27 -19.52 5.82
CA LYS A 89 5.17 -20.42 5.41
C LYS A 89 4.76 -20.33 3.94
N ASN A 90 5.24 -19.34 3.20
CA ASN A 90 4.65 -18.98 1.90
C ASN A 90 5.30 -19.65 0.69
N HIS A 91 6.35 -20.48 0.85
CA HIS A 91 7.09 -21.06 -0.28
C HIS A 91 7.32 -20.05 -1.42
N PRO A 92 8.11 -18.98 -1.18
CA PRO A 92 8.28 -17.85 -2.09
C PRO A 92 8.62 -18.27 -3.52
N GLU A 93 9.51 -19.26 -3.68
CA GLU A 93 9.92 -19.76 -5.01
C GLU A 93 8.77 -20.34 -5.83
N ARG A 94 7.84 -21.06 -5.20
CA ARG A 94 6.68 -21.63 -5.91
C ARG A 94 5.72 -20.55 -6.35
N ILE A 95 5.52 -19.52 -5.52
CA ILE A 95 4.68 -18.37 -5.84
C ILE A 95 5.31 -17.58 -6.98
N ALA A 96 6.61 -17.27 -6.89
CA ALA A 96 7.33 -16.54 -7.92
C ALA A 96 7.26 -17.26 -9.29
N ARG A 97 7.57 -18.56 -9.35
CA ARG A 97 7.49 -19.35 -10.60
C ARG A 97 6.11 -19.37 -11.23
N ARG A 98 5.06 -19.25 -10.43
CA ARG A 98 3.67 -19.29 -10.92
C ARG A 98 3.14 -17.92 -11.36
N PHE A 99 3.54 -16.84 -10.68
CA PHE A 99 2.88 -15.55 -10.78
C PHE A 99 3.79 -14.40 -11.21
N PHE A 100 5.12 -14.56 -11.16
CA PHE A 100 6.03 -13.48 -11.49
C PHE A 100 6.49 -13.53 -12.95
N HIS A 101 6.96 -12.38 -13.44
CA HIS A 101 7.61 -12.30 -14.75
C HIS A 101 8.89 -13.15 -14.76
N PRO A 102 9.27 -13.81 -15.88
CA PRO A 102 10.49 -14.65 -15.94
C PRO A 102 11.76 -13.94 -15.46
N GLU A 103 11.95 -12.67 -15.80
CA GLU A 103 13.07 -11.85 -15.35
C GLU A 103 13.12 -11.72 -13.81
N GLU A 104 11.98 -11.66 -13.15
CA GLU A 104 11.88 -11.59 -11.69
C GLU A 104 12.19 -12.93 -11.03
N VAL A 105 11.79 -14.03 -11.66
CA VAL A 105 12.15 -15.37 -11.20
C VAL A 105 13.67 -15.58 -11.27
N GLU A 106 14.30 -15.10 -12.34
CA GLU A 106 15.76 -15.12 -12.50
C GLU A 106 16.42 -14.20 -11.46
N TYR A 107 15.91 -13.00 -11.26
CA TYR A 107 16.38 -12.05 -10.23
C TYR A 107 16.38 -12.65 -8.83
N LEU A 108 15.38 -13.47 -8.48
CA LEU A 108 15.27 -14.11 -7.16
C LEU A 108 16.24 -15.28 -6.97
N SER A 109 16.82 -15.80 -8.05
CA SER A 109 17.72 -16.95 -7.96
C SER A 109 18.96 -16.64 -7.12
N GLY A 110 19.14 -17.38 -6.01
CA GLY A 110 20.25 -17.19 -5.08
C GLY A 110 20.15 -15.94 -4.19
N ARG A 111 19.01 -15.26 -4.15
CA ARG A 111 18.76 -14.14 -3.24
C ARG A 111 17.99 -14.59 -2.00
N GLU A 112 18.06 -13.79 -0.94
CA GLU A 112 17.33 -14.00 0.30
C GLU A 112 15.82 -13.80 0.10
N GLU A 113 15.00 -14.39 0.97
CA GLU A 113 13.52 -14.32 0.87
C GLU A 113 12.99 -12.89 0.89
N GLU A 114 13.68 -11.94 1.49
CA GLU A 114 13.32 -10.52 1.50
C GLU A 114 13.18 -9.94 0.09
N ALA A 115 14.00 -10.41 -0.86
CA ALA A 115 13.88 -10.01 -2.25
C ALA A 115 12.51 -10.41 -2.86
N PHE A 116 11.99 -11.58 -2.50
CA PHE A 116 10.65 -12.00 -2.92
C PHE A 116 9.58 -11.07 -2.36
N PHE A 117 9.62 -10.75 -1.06
CA PHE A 117 8.65 -9.84 -0.45
C PHE A 117 8.71 -8.45 -1.07
N SER A 118 9.89 -7.97 -1.42
CA SER A 118 10.05 -6.69 -2.13
C SER A 118 9.36 -6.71 -3.49
N LEU A 119 9.58 -7.73 -4.32
CA LEU A 119 8.90 -7.86 -5.61
C LEU A 119 7.38 -8.03 -5.44
N TRP A 120 6.96 -8.90 -4.52
CA TRP A 120 5.55 -9.16 -4.24
C TRP A 120 4.82 -7.87 -3.87
N THR A 121 5.33 -7.14 -2.86
CA THR A 121 4.69 -5.94 -2.33
C THR A 121 4.67 -4.81 -3.36
N ALA A 122 5.73 -4.66 -4.17
CA ALA A 122 5.75 -3.71 -5.29
C ALA A 122 4.68 -4.04 -6.33
N LYS A 123 4.58 -5.30 -6.74
CA LYS A 123 3.57 -5.75 -7.72
C LYS A 123 2.16 -5.60 -7.20
N GLU A 124 1.92 -5.98 -5.94
CA GLU A 124 0.61 -5.84 -5.29
C GLU A 124 0.17 -4.38 -5.20
N SER A 125 1.05 -3.48 -4.73
CA SER A 125 0.73 -2.06 -4.64
C SER A 125 0.42 -1.45 -6.00
N TYR A 126 1.18 -1.81 -7.05
CA TYR A 126 0.97 -1.33 -8.41
C TYR A 126 -0.32 -1.88 -9.04
N VAL A 127 -0.58 -3.19 -8.94
CA VAL A 127 -1.80 -3.82 -9.46
C VAL A 127 -3.06 -3.28 -8.77
N LYS A 128 -2.96 -3.02 -7.47
CA LYS A 128 -4.02 -2.33 -6.73
C LYS A 128 -4.21 -0.89 -7.21
N TYR A 129 -3.13 -0.18 -7.53
CA TYR A 129 -3.19 1.19 -8.07
C TYR A 129 -3.90 1.22 -9.42
N THR A 130 -3.51 0.38 -10.36
CA THR A 130 -4.13 0.31 -11.70
C THR A 130 -5.53 -0.30 -11.68
N GLY A 131 -5.87 -0.99 -10.59
CA GLY A 131 -7.16 -1.65 -10.45
C GLY A 131 -7.35 -2.86 -11.38
N THR A 132 -6.30 -3.40 -11.97
CA THR A 132 -6.36 -4.53 -12.89
C THR A 132 -6.67 -5.87 -12.21
N GLY A 133 -6.47 -5.93 -10.87
CA GLY A 133 -6.72 -7.16 -10.08
C GLY A 133 -5.53 -8.14 -10.09
N ILE A 134 -5.44 -8.93 -9.02
CA ILE A 134 -4.31 -9.86 -8.81
C ILE A 134 -4.38 -11.08 -9.73
N ALA A 135 -5.58 -11.52 -10.10
CA ALA A 135 -5.79 -12.75 -10.83
C ALA A 135 -5.26 -12.66 -12.27
N GLY A 136 -4.05 -13.14 -12.50
CA GLY A 136 -3.52 -13.44 -13.83
C GLY A 136 -2.70 -12.33 -14.49
N GLN A 137 -2.39 -11.23 -13.81
CA GLN A 137 -1.63 -10.14 -14.44
C GLN A 137 -0.25 -9.87 -13.81
N LEU A 138 0.11 -10.50 -12.70
CA LEU A 138 1.42 -10.27 -12.09
C LEU A 138 2.60 -10.69 -12.97
N ASN A 139 2.41 -11.60 -13.91
CA ASN A 139 3.44 -12.05 -14.85
C ASN A 139 3.52 -11.23 -16.15
N THR A 140 2.63 -10.27 -16.36
CA THR A 140 2.57 -9.49 -17.61
C THR A 140 3.52 -8.30 -17.62
N PHE A 141 4.06 -7.91 -16.47
CA PHE A 141 5.02 -6.82 -16.33
C PHE A 141 6.11 -7.19 -15.32
N SER A 142 7.27 -6.56 -15.46
CA SER A 142 8.38 -6.70 -14.54
C SER A 142 8.60 -5.42 -13.73
N VAL A 143 8.83 -5.57 -12.42
CA VAL A 143 9.28 -4.48 -11.53
C VAL A 143 10.81 -4.42 -11.44
N ILE A 144 11.51 -5.23 -12.24
CA ILE A 144 12.98 -5.24 -12.35
C ILE A 144 13.42 -4.52 -13.60
N GLN A 145 14.50 -3.77 -13.48
CA GLN A 145 15.24 -3.17 -14.59
C GLN A 145 16.73 -3.15 -14.26
N ASN A 146 17.57 -3.67 -15.16
CA ASN A 146 19.03 -3.70 -14.99
C ASN A 146 19.46 -4.35 -13.65
N GLY A 147 18.78 -5.41 -13.22
CA GLY A 147 19.10 -6.15 -11.99
C GLY A 147 18.74 -5.41 -10.69
N THR A 148 17.91 -4.36 -10.75
CA THR A 148 17.42 -3.61 -9.60
C THR A 148 15.90 -3.44 -9.66
N ILE A 149 15.27 -3.23 -8.51
CA ILE A 149 13.83 -2.90 -8.46
C ILE A 149 13.65 -1.47 -9.00
N LYS A 150 12.68 -1.30 -9.89
CA LYS A 150 12.31 0.00 -10.47
C LYS A 150 11.81 0.96 -9.38
N THR A 151 12.11 2.24 -9.56
CA THR A 151 11.56 3.32 -8.74
C THR A 151 10.21 3.83 -9.26
N GLU A 152 9.83 3.40 -10.47
CA GLU A 152 8.53 3.69 -11.08
C GLU A 152 8.13 2.63 -12.09
N ILE A 153 6.83 2.49 -12.34
CA ILE A 153 6.27 1.66 -13.41
C ILE A 153 5.26 2.51 -14.19
N GLU A 154 5.51 2.69 -15.50
CA GLU A 154 4.63 3.49 -16.38
C GLU A 154 4.34 4.90 -15.83
N GLY A 155 5.36 5.56 -15.25
CA GLY A 155 5.25 6.88 -14.65
C GLY A 155 4.59 6.91 -13.27
N ILE A 156 4.26 5.76 -12.70
CA ILE A 156 3.71 5.64 -11.34
C ILE A 156 4.86 5.33 -10.37
N PRO A 157 5.19 6.24 -9.45
CA PRO A 157 6.30 6.04 -8.51
C PRO A 157 6.05 4.87 -7.58
N LEU A 158 7.12 4.13 -7.28
CA LEU A 158 7.20 3.10 -6.26
C LEU A 158 8.11 3.58 -5.14
N ARG A 159 7.63 3.53 -3.90
CA ARG A 159 8.38 3.95 -2.71
C ARG A 159 8.33 2.89 -1.64
N PHE A 160 9.48 2.35 -1.27
CA PHE A 160 9.60 1.44 -0.15
C PHE A 160 9.77 2.22 1.15
N LEU A 161 9.14 1.75 2.22
CA LEU A 161 9.27 2.30 3.57
C LEU A 161 10.05 1.28 4.42
N GLU A 162 11.24 1.67 4.86
CA GLU A 162 12.19 0.78 5.56
C GLU A 162 11.99 0.73 7.08
N GLU A 163 11.02 1.50 7.61
CA GLU A 163 10.79 1.67 9.05
C GLU A 163 10.08 0.49 9.73
N PHE A 164 9.88 -0.61 9.01
CA PHE A 164 9.13 -1.78 9.50
C PHE A 164 9.96 -3.06 9.44
N PRO A 165 10.85 -3.34 10.43
CA PRO A 165 11.64 -4.55 10.46
C PRO A 165 10.77 -5.81 10.32
N GLN A 166 11.20 -6.80 9.55
CA GLN A 166 10.48 -8.04 9.23
C GLN A 166 9.21 -7.83 8.36
N TYR A 167 9.04 -6.65 7.80
CA TYR A 167 7.97 -6.36 6.84
C TYR A 167 8.56 -5.67 5.62
N THR A 168 7.93 -5.88 4.49
CA THR A 168 8.09 -5.02 3.32
C THR A 168 6.85 -4.16 3.16
N CYS A 169 7.07 -2.86 3.01
CA CYS A 169 6.01 -1.88 2.78
C CYS A 169 6.31 -1.11 1.50
N CYS A 170 5.36 -1.07 0.57
CA CYS A 170 5.50 -0.35 -0.70
C CYS A 170 4.28 0.52 -0.98
N VAL A 171 4.54 1.73 -1.47
CA VAL A 171 3.54 2.70 -1.90
C VAL A 171 3.66 2.92 -3.40
N SER A 172 2.54 2.81 -4.12
CA SER A 172 2.42 3.19 -5.53
C SER A 172 1.61 4.48 -5.67
N GLY A 173 2.15 5.46 -6.41
CA GLY A 173 1.54 6.77 -6.59
C GLY A 173 1.67 7.68 -5.37
N GLY A 174 0.65 8.53 -5.14
CA GLY A 174 0.65 9.58 -4.12
C GLY A 174 1.28 10.89 -4.60
N ALA A 175 1.18 11.92 -3.77
CA ALA A 175 1.81 13.21 -4.06
C ALA A 175 3.33 13.14 -3.98
N ASP A 176 4.00 14.04 -4.67
CA ASP A 176 5.44 14.24 -4.53
C ASP A 176 5.79 14.64 -3.08
N GLY A 177 7.03 14.31 -2.68
CA GLY A 177 7.52 14.61 -1.34
C GLY A 177 7.44 13.44 -0.37
N PRO A 178 7.83 13.67 0.88
CA PRO A 178 7.94 12.61 1.90
C PRO A 178 6.56 12.09 2.33
N ILE A 179 6.58 10.87 2.87
CA ILE A 179 5.45 10.31 3.59
C ILE A 179 5.69 10.53 5.08
N ARG A 180 4.83 11.32 5.72
CA ARG A 180 4.88 11.53 7.16
C ARG A 180 4.22 10.34 7.87
N ILE A 181 4.99 9.61 8.68
CA ILE A 181 4.53 8.44 9.41
C ILE A 181 4.10 8.86 10.82
N ILE A 182 2.88 8.49 11.20
CA ILE A 182 2.32 8.73 12.52
C ILE A 182 1.95 7.37 13.12
N ARG A 183 2.61 7.01 14.22
CA ARG A 183 2.26 5.82 14.99
C ARG A 183 1.22 6.21 16.05
N THR A 184 0.11 5.51 16.04
CA THR A 184 -0.98 5.75 16.98
C THR A 184 -1.48 4.45 17.60
N ARG A 185 -2.23 4.56 18.68
CA ARG A 185 -2.87 3.40 19.31
C ARG A 185 -4.24 3.15 18.69
N ASP A 186 -4.65 1.89 18.72
CA ASP A 186 -6.03 1.54 18.42
C ASP A 186 -6.94 2.03 19.56
N THR A 187 -7.68 3.10 19.29
CA THR A 187 -8.57 3.73 20.28
C THR A 187 -10.04 3.37 20.05
N ILE A 188 -10.30 2.39 19.17
CA ILE A 188 -11.65 1.97 18.76
C ILE A 188 -11.97 0.58 19.29
#